data_cb0f92383c30071d0f3ee63b2e6187ce
#
_entry.id   cb0f92383c30071d0f3ee63b2e6187ce
#
_cell.length_a   1.000
_cell.length_b   1.000
_cell.length_c   1.000
_cell.angle_alpha   90.00
_cell.angle_beta   90.00
_cell.angle_gamma   90.00
#
_symmetry.space_group_name_H-M   'P 1'
#
loop_
_entity.id
_entity.type
_entity.pdbx_description
1 polymer ?
#
loop_
_entity_poly.entity_id
_entity_poly.type
_entity_poly.pdbx_seq_one_letter_code
_entity_poly.pdbx_strand_id
1 'polypeptide(L)'
;TFMIMGDTCTRACSFCNVKTGKPNFLDPLEPSRIAIATKELNLKHVVITSVDRDDLDDGGANHFSQVILETRKLNKQTTIEVLTPDFLRKNNSYKKVVEANPDVFNHNIETVPSLYRKVRPGSKYCASLDLLKSAKEINNKLFTKSGIMLGLGETKYEVLQVMDDLLSANVDFLTIGQYLQPTVKHHPLNRYVHPKEFEELKILALAKGFLIVASSPLTRSSYHADKDFSEMKKLRESKPQCQQLQ
;
A
#
# COMPACT_ATOMS: atom_id res chain seq x y z
N THR A 1 5.39 -10.89 4.86
CA THR A 1 4.19 -10.53 4.07
C THR A 1 3.40 -11.79 3.76
N PHE A 2 2.09 -11.75 3.97
CA PHE A 2 1.14 -12.78 3.56
C PHE A 2 0.22 -12.24 2.49
N MET A 3 0.01 -13.03 1.43
CA MET A 3 -1.00 -12.75 0.42
C MET A 3 -2.21 -13.63 0.70
N ILE A 4 -3.37 -13.00 0.94
CA ILE A 4 -4.63 -13.66 1.29
C ILE A 4 -5.60 -13.72 0.11
N MET A 5 -6.67 -14.49 0.22
CA MET A 5 -7.75 -14.66 -0.77
C MET A 5 -7.29 -15.34 -2.07
N GLY A 6 -6.21 -16.14 -2.01
CA GLY A 6 -5.70 -16.93 -3.12
C GLY A 6 -4.67 -16.22 -3.99
N ASP A 7 -4.39 -16.79 -5.16
CA ASP A 7 -3.33 -16.43 -6.10
C ASP A 7 -3.84 -15.91 -7.46
N THR A 8 -5.15 -15.82 -7.62
CA THR A 8 -5.80 -15.43 -8.89
C THR A 8 -6.54 -14.11 -8.70
N CYS A 9 -6.15 -13.09 -9.48
CA CYS A 9 -6.66 -11.73 -9.43
C CYS A 9 -7.78 -11.54 -10.46
N THR A 10 -8.80 -10.75 -10.14
CA THR A 10 -9.86 -10.37 -11.08
C THR A 10 -9.43 -9.30 -12.09
N ARG A 11 -8.26 -8.65 -11.87
CA ARG A 11 -7.72 -7.58 -12.71
C ARG A 11 -6.41 -7.96 -13.37
N ALA A 12 -6.16 -7.35 -14.55
CA ALA A 12 -4.96 -7.55 -15.36
C ALA A 12 -4.12 -6.27 -15.43
N CYS A 13 -3.48 -5.90 -14.34
CA CYS A 13 -2.54 -4.78 -14.34
C CYS A 13 -1.30 -5.15 -15.16
N SER A 14 -0.90 -4.29 -16.12
CA SER A 14 0.16 -4.64 -17.06
C SER A 14 1.57 -4.77 -16.45
N PHE A 15 1.76 -4.30 -15.23
CA PHE A 15 3.02 -4.44 -14.47
C PHE A 15 3.11 -5.71 -13.62
N CYS A 16 1.97 -6.38 -13.37
CA CYS A 16 1.83 -7.42 -12.37
C CYS A 16 1.81 -8.83 -12.97
N ASN A 17 2.61 -9.74 -12.41
CA ASN A 17 2.69 -11.13 -12.86
C ASN A 17 1.78 -12.10 -12.08
N VAL A 18 0.81 -11.57 -11.33
CA VAL A 18 -0.20 -12.40 -10.68
C VAL A 18 -1.17 -12.96 -11.74
N LYS A 19 -1.54 -14.22 -11.58
CA LYS A 19 -2.48 -14.90 -12.48
C LYS A 19 -3.83 -14.15 -12.52
N THR A 20 -4.32 -13.85 -13.70
CA THR A 20 -5.62 -13.22 -13.89
C THR A 20 -6.67 -14.28 -14.24
N GLY A 21 -7.86 -14.17 -13.65
CA GLY A 21 -8.94 -15.11 -13.92
C GLY A 21 -10.05 -15.07 -12.87
N LYS A 22 -10.82 -16.14 -12.83
CA LYS A 22 -11.86 -16.34 -11.81
C LYS A 22 -11.21 -16.94 -10.56
N PRO A 23 -11.20 -16.23 -9.41
CA PRO A 23 -10.65 -16.75 -8.18
C PRO A 23 -11.49 -17.90 -7.59
N ASN A 24 -10.85 -18.69 -6.73
CA ASN A 24 -11.53 -19.71 -5.94
C ASN A 24 -12.36 -19.10 -4.80
N PHE A 25 -13.18 -19.92 -4.16
CA PHE A 25 -13.89 -19.54 -2.94
C PHE A 25 -12.90 -19.12 -1.84
N LEU A 26 -13.37 -18.22 -0.97
CA LEU A 26 -12.59 -17.84 0.21
C LEU A 26 -12.48 -19.02 1.16
N ASP A 27 -11.28 -19.18 1.73
CA ASP A 27 -11.05 -20.15 2.77
C ASP A 27 -11.43 -19.54 4.15
N PRO A 28 -12.45 -20.05 4.83
CA PRO A 28 -12.89 -19.50 6.11
C PRO A 28 -11.87 -19.67 7.24
N LEU A 29 -10.88 -20.56 7.09
CA LEU A 29 -9.82 -20.80 8.06
C LEU A 29 -8.57 -19.95 7.81
N GLU A 30 -8.48 -19.24 6.67
CA GLU A 30 -7.31 -18.41 6.35
C GLU A 30 -7.01 -17.35 7.43
N PRO A 31 -8.00 -16.63 8.02
CA PRO A 31 -7.74 -15.66 9.08
C PRO A 31 -7.00 -16.26 10.28
N SER A 32 -7.45 -17.42 10.77
CA SER A 32 -6.82 -18.08 11.90
C SER A 32 -5.43 -18.65 11.56
N ARG A 33 -5.24 -19.18 10.34
CA ARG A 33 -3.93 -19.66 9.89
C ARG A 33 -2.89 -18.54 9.77
N ILE A 34 -3.28 -17.37 9.26
CA ILE A 34 -2.39 -16.19 9.20
C ILE A 34 -2.01 -15.74 10.62
N ALA A 35 -2.95 -15.72 11.55
CA ALA A 35 -2.71 -15.37 12.94
C ALA A 35 -1.72 -16.34 13.61
N ILE A 36 -1.87 -17.64 13.39
CA ILE A 36 -0.98 -18.68 13.90
C ILE A 36 0.42 -18.55 13.28
N ALA A 37 0.51 -18.45 11.95
CA ALA A 37 1.78 -18.31 11.26
C ALA A 37 2.54 -17.04 11.71
N THR A 38 1.84 -15.91 11.93
CA THR A 38 2.43 -14.68 12.47
C THR A 38 3.05 -14.93 13.85
N LYS A 39 2.39 -15.71 14.70
CA LYS A 39 2.86 -16.06 16.04
C LYS A 39 4.06 -17.01 16.00
N GLU A 40 3.99 -18.08 15.18
CA GLU A 40 5.05 -19.08 15.06
C GLU A 40 6.34 -18.47 14.52
N LEU A 41 6.22 -17.54 13.56
CA LEU A 41 7.35 -16.79 13.01
C LEU A 41 7.82 -15.63 13.93
N ASN A 42 7.17 -15.42 15.07
CA ASN A 42 7.46 -14.35 16.02
C ASN A 42 7.64 -12.97 15.38
N LEU A 43 6.72 -12.62 14.48
CA LEU A 43 6.83 -11.39 13.69
C LEU A 43 6.52 -10.17 14.56
N LYS A 44 7.40 -9.17 14.55
CA LYS A 44 7.15 -7.85 15.16
C LYS A 44 6.27 -6.98 14.28
N HIS A 45 6.34 -7.19 12.96
CA HIS A 45 5.55 -6.48 11.96
C HIS A 45 5.09 -7.46 10.89
N VAL A 46 3.81 -7.41 10.52
CA VAL A 46 3.24 -8.24 9.46
C VAL A 46 2.56 -7.37 8.41
N VAL A 47 2.82 -7.65 7.14
CA VAL A 47 2.10 -7.05 6.02
C VAL A 47 1.13 -8.09 5.45
N ILE A 48 -0.13 -7.74 5.39
CA ILE A 48 -1.21 -8.55 4.84
C ILE A 48 -1.67 -7.88 3.55
N THR A 49 -1.56 -8.58 2.44
CA THR A 49 -1.99 -8.11 1.13
C THR A 49 -2.90 -9.12 0.45
N SER A 50 -3.52 -8.75 -0.65
CA SER A 50 -4.37 -9.64 -1.42
C SER A 50 -4.27 -9.40 -2.92
N VAL A 51 -4.85 -10.31 -3.69
CA VAL A 51 -5.29 -10.08 -5.06
C VAL A 51 -6.55 -9.20 -5.06
N ASP A 52 -6.89 -8.56 -6.20
CA ASP A 52 -8.21 -7.94 -6.35
C ASP A 52 -9.30 -9.03 -6.44
N ARG A 53 -10.37 -8.83 -5.69
CA ARG A 53 -11.53 -9.72 -5.57
C ARG A 53 -12.81 -8.98 -5.94
N ASP A 54 -12.84 -8.43 -7.17
CA ASP A 54 -14.02 -7.71 -7.68
C ASP A 54 -15.25 -8.63 -7.87
N ASP A 55 -15.04 -9.94 -7.79
CA ASP A 55 -16.07 -10.98 -7.77
C ASP A 55 -16.86 -11.03 -6.45
N LEU A 56 -16.31 -10.53 -5.36
CA LEU A 56 -16.97 -10.47 -4.04
C LEU A 56 -17.77 -9.17 -3.89
N ASP A 57 -18.89 -9.22 -3.20
CA ASP A 57 -19.78 -8.06 -3.00
C ASP A 57 -19.11 -6.89 -2.29
N ASP A 58 -18.16 -7.16 -1.42
CA ASP A 58 -17.40 -6.16 -0.66
C ASP A 58 -15.92 -6.07 -1.09
N GLY A 59 -15.54 -6.70 -2.20
CA GLY A 59 -14.16 -6.71 -2.67
C GLY A 59 -13.18 -7.42 -1.74
N GLY A 60 -13.66 -8.24 -0.78
CA GLY A 60 -12.86 -8.95 0.20
C GLY A 60 -12.60 -8.18 1.51
N ALA A 61 -13.26 -7.04 1.71
CA ALA A 61 -13.02 -6.20 2.89
C ALA A 61 -13.35 -6.89 4.21
N ASN A 62 -14.43 -7.70 4.25
CA ASN A 62 -14.76 -8.48 5.44
C ASN A 62 -13.70 -9.53 5.78
N HIS A 63 -13.14 -10.16 4.75
CA HIS A 63 -12.05 -11.13 4.93
C HIS A 63 -10.78 -10.46 5.48
N PHE A 64 -10.38 -9.29 4.96
CA PHE A 64 -9.32 -8.46 5.55
C PHE A 64 -9.58 -8.16 7.03
N SER A 65 -10.79 -7.70 7.34
CA SER A 65 -11.18 -7.39 8.71
C SER A 65 -11.01 -8.59 9.65
N GLN A 66 -11.47 -9.78 9.23
CA GLN A 66 -11.31 -11.02 10.01
C GLN A 66 -9.83 -11.37 10.20
N VAL A 67 -8.99 -11.25 9.16
CA VAL A 67 -7.53 -11.53 9.27
C VAL A 67 -6.88 -10.57 10.26
N ILE A 68 -7.22 -9.28 10.22
CA ILE A 68 -6.70 -8.29 11.18
C ILE A 68 -7.09 -8.66 12.61
N LEU A 69 -8.36 -8.92 12.85
CA LEU A 69 -8.89 -9.21 14.19
C LEU A 69 -8.30 -10.50 14.78
N GLU A 70 -8.25 -11.59 14.01
CA GLU A 70 -7.64 -12.85 14.47
C GLU A 70 -6.13 -12.69 14.71
N THR A 71 -5.42 -11.97 13.81
CA THR A 71 -3.99 -11.70 13.98
C THR A 71 -3.75 -10.88 15.25
N ARG A 72 -4.51 -9.82 15.49
CA ARG A 72 -4.41 -8.98 16.70
C ARG A 72 -4.69 -9.76 17.98
N LYS A 73 -5.69 -10.63 17.97
CA LYS A 73 -6.07 -11.46 19.10
C LYS A 73 -4.92 -12.35 19.60
N LEU A 74 -4.21 -13.00 18.68
CA LEU A 74 -3.09 -13.89 19.02
C LEU A 74 -1.75 -13.15 19.17
N ASN A 75 -1.57 -11.98 18.54
CA ASN A 75 -0.30 -11.29 18.41
C ASN A 75 -0.44 -9.81 18.83
N LYS A 76 -0.69 -9.59 20.13
CA LYS A 76 -1.02 -8.25 20.68
C LYS A 76 0.05 -7.18 20.42
N GLN A 77 1.32 -7.58 20.33
CA GLN A 77 2.47 -6.67 20.16
C GLN A 77 2.90 -6.52 18.69
N THR A 78 2.37 -7.35 17.79
CA THR A 78 2.72 -7.27 16.36
C THR A 78 2.00 -6.10 15.71
N THR A 79 2.74 -5.27 14.99
CA THR A 79 2.14 -4.22 14.15
C THR A 79 1.61 -4.84 12.86
N ILE A 80 0.41 -4.43 12.46
CA ILE A 80 -0.30 -4.96 11.30
C ILE A 80 -0.42 -3.88 10.24
N GLU A 81 0.24 -4.08 9.11
CA GLU A 81 0.04 -3.31 7.89
C GLU A 81 -0.88 -4.10 6.94
N VAL A 82 -1.84 -3.43 6.34
CA VAL A 82 -2.67 -4.00 5.28
C VAL A 82 -2.39 -3.27 3.97
N LEU A 83 -2.01 -4.00 2.92
CA LEU A 83 -1.91 -3.48 1.56
C LEU A 83 -3.17 -3.91 0.81
N THR A 84 -4.12 -2.98 0.68
CA THR A 84 -5.46 -3.26 0.18
C THR A 84 -5.62 -2.91 -1.30
N PRO A 85 -6.55 -3.59 -2.02
CA PRO A 85 -7.09 -3.10 -3.29
C PRO A 85 -7.93 -1.83 -3.06
N ASP A 86 -8.45 -1.23 -4.13
CA ASP A 86 -9.39 -0.10 -4.05
C ASP A 86 -10.84 -0.53 -3.77
N PHE A 87 -11.07 -1.84 -3.56
CA PHE A 87 -12.37 -2.48 -3.35
C PHE A 87 -13.41 -2.11 -4.42
N LEU A 88 -12.99 -1.65 -5.59
CA LEU A 88 -13.83 -1.14 -6.67
C LEU A 88 -14.89 -0.13 -6.17
N ARG A 89 -14.62 0.58 -5.06
CA ARG A 89 -15.52 1.54 -4.36
C ARG A 89 -16.86 0.92 -3.92
N LYS A 90 -16.91 -0.41 -3.74
CA LYS A 90 -18.11 -1.14 -3.35
C LYS A 90 -18.56 -0.73 -1.95
N ASN A 91 -19.71 -0.06 -1.86
CA ASN A 91 -20.40 0.29 -0.61
C ASN A 91 -19.50 0.82 0.52
N ASN A 92 -18.43 1.55 0.19
CA ASN A 92 -17.42 2.00 1.15
C ASN A 92 -16.83 0.85 1.99
N SER A 93 -16.60 -0.30 1.38
CA SER A 93 -16.14 -1.53 2.04
C SER A 93 -14.83 -1.35 2.83
N TYR A 94 -13.95 -0.43 2.39
CA TYR A 94 -12.72 -0.07 3.09
C TYR A 94 -12.97 0.33 4.57
N LYS A 95 -14.16 0.84 4.92
CA LYS A 95 -14.51 1.19 6.31
C LYS A 95 -14.36 0.00 7.24
N LYS A 96 -14.81 -1.18 6.83
CA LYS A 96 -14.67 -2.42 7.63
C LYS A 96 -13.21 -2.74 7.95
N VAL A 97 -12.31 -2.47 7.00
CA VAL A 97 -10.87 -2.71 7.18
C VAL A 97 -10.28 -1.70 8.17
N VAL A 98 -10.66 -0.42 8.04
CA VAL A 98 -10.22 0.64 8.96
C VAL A 98 -10.76 0.42 10.37
N GLU A 99 -12.03 0.01 10.51
CA GLU A 99 -12.66 -0.29 11.78
C GLU A 99 -12.06 -1.50 12.50
N ALA A 100 -11.48 -2.46 11.74
CA ALA A 100 -10.70 -3.56 12.31
C ALA A 100 -9.36 -3.11 12.92
N ASN A 101 -9.03 -1.82 12.80
CA ASN A 101 -7.92 -1.14 13.46
C ASN A 101 -6.53 -1.73 13.14
N PRO A 102 -6.12 -1.80 11.85
CA PRO A 102 -4.72 -2.04 11.50
C PRO A 102 -3.86 -0.87 11.97
N ASP A 103 -2.55 -1.07 12.09
CA ASP A 103 -1.61 0.02 12.44
C ASP A 103 -1.27 0.88 11.20
N VAL A 104 -1.22 0.25 10.02
CA VAL A 104 -0.96 0.92 8.74
C VAL A 104 -1.96 0.47 7.68
N PHE A 105 -2.62 1.44 7.04
CA PHE A 105 -3.46 1.23 5.86
C PHE A 105 -2.69 1.66 4.61
N ASN A 106 -2.30 0.69 3.81
CA ASN A 106 -1.53 0.89 2.60
C ASN A 106 -2.40 0.63 1.36
N HIS A 107 -2.34 1.56 0.41
CA HIS A 107 -2.86 1.36 -0.95
C HIS A 107 -1.91 2.03 -1.93
N ASN A 108 -1.27 1.22 -2.78
CA ASN A 108 -0.29 1.73 -3.73
C ASN A 108 -0.97 2.48 -4.88
N ILE A 109 -0.43 3.66 -5.21
CA ILE A 109 -0.82 4.42 -6.40
C ILE A 109 -0.20 3.82 -7.67
N GLU A 110 0.92 3.14 -7.55
CA GLU A 110 1.72 2.37 -8.52
C GLU A 110 2.40 3.22 -9.58
N THR A 111 1.74 4.21 -10.18
CA THR A 111 2.29 5.02 -11.26
C THR A 111 1.64 6.41 -11.32
N VAL A 112 2.13 7.27 -12.20
CA VAL A 112 1.64 8.63 -12.45
C VAL A 112 0.33 8.65 -13.25
N PRO A 113 -0.50 9.71 -13.16
CA PRO A 113 -1.80 9.79 -13.83
C PRO A 113 -1.78 9.52 -15.33
N SER A 114 -0.76 10.03 -16.05
CA SER A 114 -0.61 9.88 -17.50
C SER A 114 -0.45 8.42 -17.94
N LEU A 115 0.09 7.57 -17.08
CA LEU A 115 0.34 6.15 -17.34
C LEU A 115 -0.77 5.21 -16.83
N TYR A 116 -1.73 5.73 -16.05
CA TYR A 116 -2.71 4.89 -15.34
C TYR A 116 -3.47 3.95 -16.27
N ARG A 117 -3.96 4.46 -17.42
CA ARG A 117 -4.72 3.65 -18.40
C ARG A 117 -3.91 2.51 -19.01
N LYS A 118 -2.58 2.67 -19.13
CA LYS A 118 -1.67 1.67 -19.71
C LYS A 118 -1.19 0.67 -18.66
N VAL A 119 -0.89 1.15 -17.46
CA VAL A 119 -0.24 0.38 -16.40
C VAL A 119 -1.28 -0.30 -15.49
N ARG A 120 -2.39 0.39 -15.21
CA ARG A 120 -3.40 -0.03 -14.23
C ARG A 120 -4.83 0.22 -14.74
N PRO A 121 -5.24 -0.40 -15.86
CA PRO A 121 -6.48 -0.07 -16.59
C PRO A 121 -7.76 -0.30 -15.75
N GLY A 122 -7.73 -1.21 -14.77
CA GLY A 122 -8.86 -1.51 -13.87
C GLY A 122 -9.04 -0.55 -12.71
N SER A 123 -8.16 0.45 -12.54
CA SER A 123 -8.16 1.38 -11.40
C SER A 123 -8.23 2.83 -11.86
N LYS A 124 -8.53 3.74 -10.92
CA LYS A 124 -8.59 5.19 -11.18
C LYS A 124 -7.70 5.92 -10.18
N TYR A 125 -6.84 6.83 -10.68
CA TYR A 125 -5.89 7.59 -9.87
C TYR A 125 -6.57 8.34 -8.72
N CYS A 126 -7.57 9.18 -9.02
CA CYS A 126 -8.28 9.94 -8.00
C CYS A 126 -8.99 9.04 -6.98
N ALA A 127 -9.54 7.89 -7.41
CA ALA A 127 -10.18 6.97 -6.49
C ALA A 127 -9.18 6.32 -5.50
N SER A 128 -7.93 6.12 -5.91
CA SER A 128 -6.87 5.65 -5.01
C SER A 128 -6.50 6.71 -3.96
N LEU A 129 -6.46 7.99 -4.34
CA LEU A 129 -6.24 9.10 -3.40
C LEU A 129 -7.43 9.24 -2.44
N ASP A 130 -8.66 9.21 -2.96
CA ASP A 130 -9.88 9.31 -2.16
C ASP A 130 -9.97 8.18 -1.13
N LEU A 131 -9.56 6.97 -1.50
CA LEU A 131 -9.50 5.82 -0.58
C LEU A 131 -8.58 6.10 0.61
N LEU A 132 -7.34 6.56 0.35
CA LEU A 132 -6.36 6.86 1.39
C LEU A 132 -6.83 8.01 2.29
N LYS A 133 -7.34 9.08 1.69
CA LYS A 133 -7.91 10.23 2.40
C LYS A 133 -9.07 9.81 3.30
N SER A 134 -10.01 9.05 2.76
CA SER A 134 -11.19 8.58 3.50
C SER A 134 -10.84 7.64 4.64
N ALA A 135 -9.82 6.76 4.47
CA ALA A 135 -9.33 5.92 5.56
C ALA A 135 -8.78 6.77 6.72
N LYS A 136 -8.05 7.85 6.39
CA LYS A 136 -7.50 8.80 7.36
C LYS A 136 -8.59 9.61 8.09
N GLU A 137 -9.65 10.00 7.38
CA GLU A 137 -10.80 10.72 7.95
C GLU A 137 -11.57 9.87 8.97
N ILE A 138 -11.72 8.55 8.73
CA ILE A 138 -12.37 7.63 9.67
C ILE A 138 -11.53 7.45 10.94
N ASN A 139 -10.22 7.28 10.79
CA ASN A 139 -9.29 7.10 11.90
C ASN A 139 -8.03 7.95 11.71
N ASN A 140 -7.99 9.11 12.33
CA ASN A 140 -6.87 10.05 12.21
C ASN A 140 -5.56 9.55 12.86
N LYS A 141 -5.63 8.51 13.71
CA LYS A 141 -4.47 7.85 14.32
C LYS A 141 -3.87 6.77 13.46
N LEU A 142 -4.61 6.29 12.45
CA LEU A 142 -4.14 5.32 11.48
C LEU A 142 -2.99 5.89 10.66
N PHE A 143 -1.90 5.17 10.50
CA PHE A 143 -0.90 5.53 9.51
C PHE A 143 -1.38 5.11 8.12
N THR A 144 -1.24 6.01 7.15
CA THR A 144 -1.54 5.73 5.75
C THR A 144 -0.24 5.65 4.95
N LYS A 145 -0.21 4.74 3.99
CA LYS A 145 0.96 4.46 3.17
C LYS A 145 0.58 4.31 1.72
N SER A 146 1.47 4.72 0.83
CA SER A 146 1.34 4.46 -0.61
C SER A 146 2.69 4.11 -1.23
N GLY A 147 2.65 3.59 -2.44
CA GLY A 147 3.84 3.24 -3.20
C GLY A 147 3.72 3.64 -4.66
N ILE A 148 4.87 4.00 -5.24
CA ILE A 148 5.02 4.31 -6.66
C ILE A 148 6.22 3.56 -7.23
N MET A 149 6.08 3.03 -8.45
CA MET A 149 7.16 2.43 -9.22
C MET A 149 7.73 3.44 -10.21
N LEU A 150 9.04 3.42 -10.37
CA LEU A 150 9.78 4.21 -11.35
C LEU A 150 10.34 3.32 -12.46
N GLY A 151 10.46 3.89 -13.66
CA GLY A 151 10.96 3.19 -14.84
C GLY A 151 9.86 2.70 -15.78
N LEU A 152 8.62 3.15 -15.58
CA LEU A 152 7.45 2.86 -16.43
C LEU A 152 7.29 3.87 -17.59
N GLY A 153 8.02 5.00 -17.56
CA GLY A 153 7.94 6.09 -18.53
C GLY A 153 7.47 7.42 -17.96
N GLU A 154 7.36 7.50 -16.64
CA GLU A 154 7.06 8.73 -15.88
C GLU A 154 8.19 9.75 -15.99
N THR A 155 7.86 11.03 -15.88
CA THR A 155 8.81 12.13 -15.70
C THR A 155 9.03 12.44 -14.22
N LYS A 156 10.17 13.01 -13.86
CA LYS A 156 10.45 13.45 -12.49
C LYS A 156 9.40 14.45 -11.99
N TYR A 157 8.92 15.35 -12.86
CA TYR A 157 7.88 16.31 -12.50
C TYR A 157 6.57 15.63 -12.10
N GLU A 158 6.12 14.63 -12.86
CA GLU A 158 4.92 13.86 -12.53
C GLU A 158 5.06 13.10 -11.20
N VAL A 159 6.24 12.55 -10.90
CA VAL A 159 6.50 11.90 -9.60
C VAL A 159 6.38 12.91 -8.46
N LEU A 160 6.92 14.12 -8.62
CA LEU A 160 6.79 15.17 -7.60
C LEU A 160 5.34 15.62 -7.41
N GLN A 161 4.55 15.69 -8.50
CA GLN A 161 3.11 15.96 -8.42
C GLN A 161 2.36 14.86 -7.66
N VAL A 162 2.69 13.59 -7.92
CA VAL A 162 2.11 12.46 -7.14
C VAL A 162 2.43 12.58 -5.66
N MET A 163 3.64 13.03 -5.29
CA MET A 163 3.98 13.27 -3.89
C MET A 163 3.09 14.35 -3.26
N ASP A 164 2.83 15.45 -3.99
CA ASP A 164 1.96 16.53 -3.51
C ASP A 164 0.50 16.06 -3.38
N ASP A 165 0.01 15.28 -4.33
CA ASP A 165 -1.34 14.69 -4.29
C ASP A 165 -1.50 13.74 -3.10
N LEU A 166 -0.50 12.88 -2.83
CA LEU A 166 -0.50 11.96 -1.69
C LEU A 166 -0.46 12.71 -0.34
N LEU A 167 0.32 13.78 -0.24
CA LEU A 167 0.33 14.63 0.96
C LEU A 167 -1.01 15.33 1.17
N SER A 168 -1.65 15.79 0.09
CA SER A 168 -3.00 16.36 0.12
C SER A 168 -4.07 15.34 0.56
N ALA A 169 -3.81 14.06 0.34
CA ALA A 169 -4.62 12.95 0.86
C ALA A 169 -4.21 12.52 2.28
N ASN A 170 -3.33 13.26 2.97
CA ASN A 170 -2.79 12.96 4.31
C ASN A 170 -2.06 11.62 4.41
N VAL A 171 -1.31 11.24 3.38
CA VAL A 171 -0.49 10.02 3.39
C VAL A 171 0.78 10.26 4.20
N ASP A 172 1.06 9.36 5.17
CA ASP A 172 2.19 9.49 6.08
C ASP A 172 3.48 8.87 5.51
N PHE A 173 3.38 7.73 4.81
CA PHE A 173 4.53 6.94 4.35
C PHE A 173 4.51 6.77 2.84
N LEU A 174 5.69 6.86 2.22
CA LEU A 174 5.86 6.66 0.79
C LEU A 174 6.93 5.59 0.52
N THR A 175 6.63 4.66 -0.39
CA THR A 175 7.59 3.73 -0.96
C THR A 175 7.84 4.08 -2.42
N ILE A 176 9.11 4.18 -2.82
CA ILE A 176 9.53 4.45 -4.19
C ILE A 176 10.39 3.27 -4.64
N GLY A 177 9.93 2.48 -5.62
CA GLY A 177 10.60 1.27 -6.06
C GLY A 177 10.94 1.28 -7.55
N GLN A 178 11.97 0.54 -7.97
CA GLN A 178 12.26 0.29 -9.38
C GLN A 178 11.27 -0.72 -9.95
N TYR A 179 10.62 -0.38 -11.04
CA TYR A 179 9.86 -1.35 -11.83
C TYR A 179 10.81 -2.36 -12.49
N LEU A 180 10.49 -3.63 -12.35
CA LEU A 180 11.15 -4.73 -13.04
C LEU A 180 10.11 -5.44 -13.89
N GLN A 181 10.30 -5.44 -15.21
CA GLN A 181 9.38 -6.10 -16.14
C GLN A 181 9.40 -7.62 -15.91
N PRO A 182 8.27 -8.23 -15.50
CA PRO A 182 8.27 -9.66 -15.18
C PRO A 182 8.49 -10.56 -16.40
N THR A 183 7.86 -10.24 -17.53
CA THR A 183 8.02 -10.92 -18.83
C THR A 183 7.83 -9.93 -19.97
N VAL A 184 8.18 -10.31 -21.19
CA VAL A 184 8.01 -9.49 -22.41
C VAL A 184 6.55 -9.11 -22.72
N LYS A 185 5.57 -9.77 -22.09
CA LYS A 185 4.14 -9.49 -22.25
C LYS A 185 3.65 -8.35 -21.34
N HIS A 186 4.44 -7.99 -20.32
CA HIS A 186 4.11 -6.94 -19.37
C HIS A 186 4.50 -5.56 -19.90
N HIS A 187 4.08 -4.51 -19.20
CA HIS A 187 4.46 -3.15 -19.53
C HIS A 187 5.97 -3.06 -19.72
N PRO A 188 6.46 -2.53 -20.85
CA PRO A 188 7.91 -2.50 -21.10
C PRO A 188 8.62 -1.61 -20.09
N LEU A 189 9.78 -2.08 -19.63
CA LEU A 189 10.68 -1.24 -18.84
C LEU A 189 11.19 -0.10 -19.72
N ASN A 190 10.91 1.13 -19.31
CA ASN A 190 11.39 2.32 -20.03
C ASN A 190 12.86 2.59 -19.73
N ARG A 191 13.23 2.57 -18.42
CA ARG A 191 14.61 2.78 -17.98
C ARG A 191 14.86 2.18 -16.61
N TYR A 192 16.11 1.87 -16.33
CA TYR A 192 16.60 1.71 -14.96
C TYR A 192 16.93 3.08 -14.38
N VAL A 193 16.29 3.41 -13.27
CA VAL A 193 16.51 4.67 -12.58
C VAL A 193 17.82 4.63 -11.80
N HIS A 194 18.64 5.66 -11.93
CA HIS A 194 19.94 5.69 -11.27
C HIS A 194 19.77 5.79 -9.73
N PRO A 195 20.57 5.08 -8.91
CA PRO A 195 20.45 5.13 -7.45
C PRO A 195 20.46 6.53 -6.82
N LYS A 196 21.25 7.46 -7.38
CA LYS A 196 21.25 8.86 -6.95
C LYS A 196 19.90 9.56 -7.12
N GLU A 197 19.15 9.22 -8.18
CA GLU A 197 17.80 9.78 -8.41
C GLU A 197 16.82 9.28 -7.34
N PHE A 198 16.93 8.03 -6.91
CA PHE A 198 16.16 7.51 -5.78
C PHE A 198 16.47 8.26 -4.49
N GLU A 199 17.75 8.54 -4.21
CA GLU A 199 18.16 9.29 -3.03
C GLU A 199 17.66 10.74 -3.07
N GLU A 200 17.75 11.41 -4.23
CA GLU A 200 17.20 12.75 -4.43
C GLU A 200 15.68 12.78 -4.19
N LEU A 201 14.93 11.82 -4.77
CA LEU A 201 13.48 11.75 -4.58
C LEU A 201 13.11 11.48 -3.13
N LYS A 202 13.88 10.63 -2.43
CA LYS A 202 13.70 10.37 -1.01
C LYS A 202 13.90 11.63 -0.17
N ILE A 203 14.98 12.38 -0.42
CA ILE A 203 15.26 13.65 0.28
C ILE A 203 14.13 14.65 0.02
N LEU A 204 13.68 14.79 -1.23
CA LEU A 204 12.59 15.69 -1.60
C LEU A 204 11.26 15.28 -0.94
N ALA A 205 10.94 14.00 -0.91
CA ALA A 205 9.72 13.51 -0.27
C ALA A 205 9.73 13.76 1.25
N LEU A 206 10.86 13.53 1.92
CA LEU A 206 11.02 13.85 3.35
C LEU A 206 10.89 15.36 3.59
N ALA A 207 11.52 16.19 2.74
CA ALA A 207 11.42 17.66 2.82
C ALA A 207 9.99 18.16 2.59
N LYS A 208 9.20 17.48 1.76
CA LYS A 208 7.77 17.79 1.54
C LYS A 208 6.89 17.41 2.74
N GLY A 209 7.33 16.52 3.63
CA GLY A 209 6.62 16.20 4.86
C GLY A 209 6.18 14.75 5.04
N PHE A 210 6.59 13.81 4.19
CA PHE A 210 6.39 12.39 4.50
C PHE A 210 7.17 12.02 5.78
N LEU A 211 6.58 11.18 6.63
CA LEU A 211 7.25 10.73 7.87
C LEU A 211 8.36 9.75 7.58
N ILE A 212 8.11 8.83 6.64
CA ILE A 212 9.06 7.81 6.20
C ILE A 212 8.99 7.68 4.68
N VAL A 213 10.16 7.61 4.07
CA VAL A 213 10.30 7.30 2.65
C VAL A 213 11.26 6.13 2.49
N ALA A 214 10.74 4.99 2.05
CA ALA A 214 11.54 3.85 1.63
C ALA A 214 11.81 3.95 0.14
N SER A 215 13.08 3.93 -0.26
CA SER A 215 13.47 3.89 -1.67
C SER A 215 14.32 2.65 -1.95
N SER A 216 14.03 1.91 -3.01
CA SER A 216 14.74 0.67 -3.34
C SER A 216 15.16 0.63 -4.81
N PRO A 217 16.42 0.99 -5.12
CA PRO A 217 17.03 0.67 -6.39
C PRO A 217 17.53 -0.78 -6.37
N LEU A 218 16.72 -1.75 -6.84
CA LEU A 218 17.16 -3.10 -7.23
C LEU A 218 17.72 -4.08 -6.18
N THR A 219 17.86 -3.79 -4.90
CA THR A 219 18.38 -4.77 -3.95
C THR A 219 17.38 -5.15 -2.86
N ARG A 220 17.15 -6.48 -2.70
CA ARG A 220 16.38 -7.06 -1.60
C ARG A 220 16.95 -6.77 -0.20
N SER A 221 18.18 -6.23 -0.11
CA SER A 221 18.92 -6.02 1.13
C SER A 221 18.67 -4.70 1.83
N SER A 222 17.93 -3.76 1.26
CA SER A 222 17.72 -2.44 1.85
C SER A 222 16.43 -2.28 2.66
N TYR A 223 15.68 -3.35 2.90
CA TYR A 223 14.51 -3.33 3.78
C TYR A 223 14.93 -3.55 5.25
N HIS A 224 15.79 -2.71 5.77
CA HIS A 224 15.90 -2.53 7.20
C HIS A 224 15.07 -1.30 7.58
N ALA A 225 13.81 -1.53 7.88
CA ALA A 225 12.99 -0.58 8.63
C ALA A 225 13.46 -0.63 10.10
N ASP A 226 14.66 -0.12 10.38
CA ASP A 226 15.25 -0.08 11.73
C ASP A 226 14.68 1.05 12.59
N LYS A 227 13.56 1.67 12.21
CA LYS A 227 12.87 2.59 13.09
C LYS A 227 11.75 1.88 13.83
N ASP A 228 11.90 1.81 15.15
CA ASP A 228 10.87 1.33 16.06
C ASP A 228 9.56 2.10 15.82
N PHE A 229 8.45 1.38 15.71
CA PHE A 229 7.10 1.94 15.50
C PHE A 229 6.71 2.93 16.62
N SER A 230 7.34 2.81 17.79
CA SER A 230 7.20 3.76 18.91
C SER A 230 7.79 5.14 18.59
N GLU A 231 8.92 5.20 17.85
CA GLU A 231 9.50 6.46 17.37
C GLU A 231 8.63 7.16 16.32
N MET A 232 7.95 6.39 15.48
CA MET A 232 7.04 6.91 14.47
C MET A 232 5.83 7.62 15.10
N LYS A 233 5.28 7.07 16.19
CA LYS A 233 4.20 7.72 16.96
C LYS A 233 4.67 9.06 17.53
N LYS A 234 5.89 9.13 18.08
CA LYS A 234 6.49 10.37 18.60
C LYS A 234 6.71 11.41 17.50
N LEU A 235 7.20 11.00 16.32
CA LEU A 235 7.37 11.89 15.16
C LEU A 235 6.04 12.51 14.68
N ARG A 236 4.93 11.75 14.78
CA ARG A 236 3.60 12.25 14.43
C ARG A 236 3.11 13.30 15.42
N GLU A 237 3.32 13.07 16.71
CA GLU A 237 2.93 13.98 17.79
C GLU A 237 3.74 15.28 17.77
N SER A 238 4.95 15.25 17.21
CA SER A 238 5.84 16.42 17.07
C SER A 238 5.59 17.27 15.82
N LYS A 239 4.71 16.84 14.87
CA LYS A 239 4.33 17.69 13.74
C LYS A 239 3.50 18.88 14.25
N PRO A 240 3.85 20.14 13.89
CA PRO A 240 2.98 21.28 14.17
C PRO A 240 1.62 21.01 13.52
N GLN A 241 0.55 21.11 14.29
CA GLN A 241 -0.79 21.18 13.73
C GLN A 241 -0.81 22.37 12.78
N CYS A 242 -0.91 22.12 11.47
CA CYS A 242 -1.17 23.17 10.51
C CYS A 242 -2.50 23.81 10.92
N GLN A 243 -2.41 24.97 11.55
CA GLN A 243 -3.57 25.83 11.80
C GLN A 243 -4.22 26.10 10.45
N GLN A 244 -5.48 25.76 10.36
CA GLN A 244 -6.37 26.17 9.31
C GLN A 244 -6.21 27.68 9.09
N LEU A 245 -5.59 28.05 7.98
CA LEU A 245 -5.73 29.39 7.45
C LEU A 245 -7.11 29.45 6.78
N GLN A 246 -7.98 30.20 7.39
CA GLN A 246 -9.27 30.65 6.89
C GLN A 246 -9.14 31.40 5.58
#